data_97f26d674545f8d9a238b7772042acc3
#
_entry.id   97f26d674545f8d9a238b7772042acc3
#
_cell.length_a   1.000
_cell.length_b   1.000
_cell.length_c   1.000
_cell.angle_alpha   90.00
_cell.angle_beta   90.00
_cell.angle_gamma   90.00
#
_symmetry.space_group_name_H-M   'P 1'
#
loop_
_entity.id
_entity.type
_entity.pdbx_description
1 polymer ?
#
loop_
_entity_poly.entity_id
_entity_poly.type
_entity_poly.pdbx_seq_one_letter_code
_entity_poly.pdbx_strand_id
1 'polypeptide(L)'
;MLVKLFFKQWQSKIKGLSPARRIFLSFALVILVGSLLLSLPFVQQVSSKAGYIDHLFTAVSMVCVTGLFTQSVASTYNGWGQLICMLLIQIGGLGILTFIGLFFMEGRQKLSYKDRQTIRDSFSFSNNQSLARFVRSIFITTFTIEGVGALLLMTRFILRFGWGHGIFNSIFVAVSAFCNAGFDNFGGDSMMSFQTDWLVNLTLSALIITGGLGFMVWFDLATKARNQSGRRTLRFHTKVVLWLTAAILLFGTVTSLLTEFNNPATIGSLPLGEKVLVSFFQTVSMRTAGFASLDYTAVRPVTLFVYILQMFLGGAPGGTAGGMKITTFLVLILLARKELLGLPHTNLGKRTIAPDLVQRSLGTAVIFQLTFILGLFGLCLVTPDGQRFLYLVFEVVSALATVGVTANVTSTLNGAGLGIIMVLMFIGRIGPLTLMVSLNNYRAKKADALQYAKADIIIG
;
A
#
# COMPACT_ATOMS: atom_id res chain seq x y z
N MET A 1 9.04 9.41 -30.83
CA MET A 1 8.03 10.25 -31.50
C MET A 1 6.62 9.70 -31.29
N LEU A 2 6.35 8.42 -31.52
CA LEU A 2 5.04 7.75 -31.35
C LEU A 2 4.50 7.84 -29.92
N VAL A 3 5.33 7.63 -28.88
CA VAL A 3 4.94 7.74 -27.47
C VAL A 3 4.47 9.16 -27.11
N LYS A 4 5.13 10.20 -27.64
CA LYS A 4 4.71 11.60 -27.44
C LYS A 4 3.37 11.92 -28.11
N LEU A 5 3.10 11.35 -29.29
CA LEU A 5 1.83 11.52 -30.01
C LEU A 5 0.68 10.79 -29.31
N PHE A 6 0.92 9.55 -28.85
CA PHE A 6 -0.04 8.78 -28.07
C PHE A 6 -0.41 9.49 -26.76
N PHE A 7 0.59 9.97 -26.00
CA PHE A 7 0.36 10.77 -24.78
C PHE A 7 -0.41 12.07 -25.06
N LYS A 8 -0.15 12.76 -26.17
CA LYS A 8 -0.83 14.01 -26.53
C LYS A 8 -2.30 13.77 -26.93
N GLN A 9 -2.60 12.71 -27.66
CA GLN A 9 -3.98 12.31 -27.99
C GLN A 9 -4.74 11.79 -26.76
N TRP A 10 -4.09 11.00 -25.91
CA TRP A 10 -4.64 10.52 -24.65
C TRP A 10 -4.99 11.68 -23.72
N GLN A 11 -4.11 12.69 -23.61
CA GLN A 11 -4.36 13.91 -22.85
C GLN A 11 -5.55 14.73 -23.36
N SER A 12 -5.74 14.84 -24.67
CA SER A 12 -6.86 15.63 -25.22
C SER A 12 -8.21 14.99 -24.87
N LYS A 13 -8.30 13.66 -24.87
CA LYS A 13 -9.51 12.90 -24.49
C LYS A 13 -9.79 12.95 -22.99
N ILE A 14 -8.74 13.03 -22.12
CA ILE A 14 -8.87 13.01 -20.66
C ILE A 14 -9.09 14.40 -20.04
N LYS A 15 -8.81 15.49 -20.76
CA LYS A 15 -8.94 16.87 -20.26
C LYS A 15 -10.33 17.24 -19.69
N GLY A 16 -11.39 16.53 -20.11
CA GLY A 16 -12.76 16.72 -19.61
C GLY A 16 -13.13 15.88 -18.38
N LEU A 17 -12.31 14.89 -17.99
CA LEU A 17 -12.62 13.96 -16.91
C LEU A 17 -12.29 14.54 -15.53
N SER A 18 -13.04 14.09 -14.51
CA SER A 18 -12.73 14.42 -13.11
C SER A 18 -11.37 13.86 -12.67
N PRO A 19 -10.70 14.47 -11.67
CA PRO A 19 -9.42 13.97 -11.15
C PRO A 19 -9.48 12.50 -10.75
N ALA A 20 -10.54 12.07 -10.09
CA ALA A 20 -10.73 10.69 -9.66
C ALA A 20 -10.81 9.70 -10.85
N ARG A 21 -11.53 10.06 -11.94
CA ARG A 21 -11.60 9.24 -13.17
C ARG A 21 -10.25 9.14 -13.87
N ARG A 22 -9.44 10.18 -13.82
CA ARG A 22 -8.09 10.14 -14.41
C ARG A 22 -7.19 9.18 -13.65
N ILE A 23 -7.25 9.19 -12.31
CA ILE A 23 -6.51 8.23 -11.47
C ILE A 23 -6.94 6.80 -11.84
N PHE A 24 -8.24 6.54 -11.82
CA PHE A 24 -8.81 5.22 -12.17
C PHE A 24 -8.31 4.71 -13.53
N LEU A 25 -8.47 5.51 -14.58
CA LEU A 25 -8.08 5.11 -15.94
C LEU A 25 -6.57 4.96 -16.10
N SER A 26 -5.76 5.77 -15.40
CA SER A 26 -4.31 5.63 -15.44
C SER A 26 -3.82 4.34 -14.79
N PHE A 27 -4.40 3.95 -13.64
CA PHE A 27 -4.11 2.65 -13.02
C PHE A 27 -4.54 1.48 -13.90
N ALA A 28 -5.77 1.50 -14.43
CA ALA A 28 -6.27 0.47 -15.33
C ALA A 28 -5.40 0.32 -16.60
N LEU A 29 -4.95 1.44 -17.19
CA LEU A 29 -4.06 1.40 -18.36
C LEU A 29 -2.71 0.76 -18.03
N VAL A 30 -2.08 1.15 -16.91
CA VAL A 30 -0.77 0.58 -16.51
C VAL A 30 -0.90 -0.91 -16.22
N ILE A 31 -1.97 -1.33 -15.57
CA ILE A 31 -2.26 -2.76 -15.32
C ILE A 31 -2.39 -3.52 -16.65
N LEU A 32 -3.21 -3.03 -17.59
CA LEU A 32 -3.39 -3.69 -18.88
C LEU A 32 -2.09 -3.77 -19.68
N VAL A 33 -1.35 -2.67 -19.77
CA VAL A 33 -0.06 -2.66 -20.47
C VAL A 33 0.94 -3.58 -19.77
N GLY A 34 1.00 -3.53 -18.44
CA GLY A 34 1.87 -4.40 -17.63
C GLY A 34 1.53 -5.88 -17.82
N SER A 35 0.26 -6.26 -17.79
CA SER A 35 -0.16 -7.65 -17.99
C SER A 35 0.18 -8.17 -19.39
N LEU A 36 0.02 -7.33 -20.43
CA LEU A 36 0.41 -7.68 -21.80
C LEU A 36 1.94 -7.85 -21.93
N LEU A 37 2.72 -6.96 -21.31
CA LEU A 37 4.18 -7.08 -21.32
C LEU A 37 4.66 -8.34 -20.60
N LEU A 38 4.06 -8.69 -19.45
CA LEU A 38 4.38 -9.88 -18.68
C LEU A 38 3.93 -11.18 -19.36
N SER A 39 2.93 -11.13 -20.26
CA SER A 39 2.47 -12.29 -21.03
C SER A 39 3.35 -12.62 -22.25
N LEU A 40 4.32 -11.78 -22.59
CA LEU A 40 5.21 -12.01 -23.72
C LEU A 40 6.15 -13.19 -23.44
N PRO A 41 6.33 -14.15 -24.38
CA PRO A 41 7.14 -15.35 -24.13
C PRO A 41 8.59 -15.07 -23.76
N PHE A 42 9.20 -14.02 -24.30
CA PHE A 42 10.62 -13.71 -24.06
C PHE A 42 10.92 -13.19 -22.65
N VAL A 43 9.90 -12.81 -21.84
CA VAL A 43 10.06 -12.34 -20.46
C VAL A 43 9.77 -13.43 -19.44
N GLN A 44 9.28 -14.57 -19.87
CA GLN A 44 8.93 -15.71 -19.03
C GLN A 44 10.10 -16.69 -18.89
N GLN A 45 10.09 -17.49 -17.82
CA GLN A 45 10.95 -18.66 -17.70
C GLN A 45 10.47 -19.73 -18.66
N VAL A 46 11.41 -20.53 -19.22
CA VAL A 46 11.08 -21.65 -20.12
C VAL A 46 10.18 -22.68 -19.44
N SER A 47 10.31 -22.82 -18.13
CA SER A 47 9.52 -23.75 -17.30
C SER A 47 8.18 -23.18 -16.84
N SER A 48 7.86 -21.94 -17.16
CA SER A 48 6.63 -21.28 -16.71
C SER A 48 5.38 -21.92 -17.33
N LYS A 49 4.39 -22.22 -16.49
CA LYS A 49 3.06 -22.70 -16.90
C LYS A 49 1.97 -21.65 -16.65
N ALA A 50 2.35 -20.40 -16.39
CA ALA A 50 1.42 -19.33 -16.06
C ALA A 50 0.52 -18.98 -17.26
N GLY A 51 -0.79 -18.90 -17.03
CA GLY A 51 -1.74 -18.42 -18.01
C GLY A 51 -1.88 -16.89 -17.98
N TYR A 52 -2.63 -16.33 -18.95
CA TYR A 52 -2.83 -14.87 -18.99
C TYR A 52 -3.44 -14.29 -17.71
N ILE A 53 -4.33 -15.05 -17.05
CA ILE A 53 -4.95 -14.63 -15.79
C ILE A 53 -3.92 -14.46 -14.67
N ASP A 54 -2.87 -15.28 -14.65
CA ASP A 54 -1.77 -15.17 -13.68
C ASP A 54 -0.94 -13.91 -13.95
N HIS A 55 -0.67 -13.58 -15.21
CA HIS A 55 0.04 -12.36 -15.59
C HIS A 55 -0.79 -11.11 -15.28
N LEU A 56 -2.10 -11.15 -15.51
CA LEU A 56 -3.01 -10.06 -15.16
C LEU A 56 -3.08 -9.88 -13.64
N PHE A 57 -3.22 -10.98 -12.88
CA PHE A 57 -3.24 -10.96 -11.42
C PHE A 57 -1.94 -10.34 -10.86
N THR A 58 -0.81 -10.80 -11.37
CA THR A 58 0.52 -10.29 -10.99
C THR A 58 0.65 -8.79 -11.31
N ALA A 59 0.23 -8.35 -12.51
CA ALA A 59 0.25 -6.94 -12.88
C ALA A 59 -0.65 -6.08 -11.97
N VAL A 60 -1.87 -6.56 -11.64
CA VAL A 60 -2.77 -5.89 -10.69
C VAL A 60 -2.09 -5.77 -9.32
N SER A 61 -1.57 -6.88 -8.82
CA SER A 61 -0.93 -6.93 -7.50
C SER A 61 0.30 -6.02 -7.41
N MET A 62 1.15 -5.98 -8.46
CA MET A 62 2.32 -5.10 -8.50
C MET A 62 1.97 -3.63 -8.61
N VAL A 63 1.03 -3.26 -9.48
CA VAL A 63 0.61 -1.85 -9.65
C VAL A 63 -0.21 -1.36 -8.45
N CYS A 64 -1.00 -2.24 -7.84
CA CYS A 64 -1.71 -1.94 -6.58
C CYS A 64 -0.79 -2.06 -5.36
N VAL A 65 0.46 -2.54 -5.55
CA VAL A 65 1.45 -2.69 -4.47
C VAL A 65 0.87 -3.54 -3.34
N THR A 66 0.36 -4.72 -3.70
CA THR A 66 -0.29 -5.61 -2.74
C THR A 66 0.65 -6.70 -2.27
N GLY A 67 1.22 -7.51 -3.18
CA GLY A 67 2.11 -8.62 -2.83
C GLY A 67 1.52 -10.02 -2.96
N LEU A 68 0.22 -10.14 -3.27
CA LEU A 68 -0.39 -11.43 -3.57
C LEU A 68 0.04 -11.92 -4.95
N PHE A 69 0.28 -13.21 -5.09
CA PHE A 69 0.64 -13.86 -6.35
C PHE A 69 0.04 -15.26 -6.45
N THR A 70 -0.25 -15.69 -7.67
CA THR A 70 -0.67 -17.07 -7.99
C THR A 70 0.53 -17.96 -8.23
N GLN A 71 1.58 -17.39 -8.82
CA GLN A 71 2.88 -18.04 -9.13
C GLN A 71 4.02 -17.15 -8.65
N SER A 72 5.11 -17.74 -8.12
CA SER A 72 6.23 -16.95 -7.65
C SER A 72 6.91 -16.20 -8.80
N VAL A 73 7.42 -14.99 -8.52
CA VAL A 73 8.10 -14.15 -9.52
C VAL A 73 9.34 -14.85 -10.10
N ALA A 74 10.10 -15.54 -9.24
CA ALA A 74 11.32 -16.24 -9.66
C ALA A 74 11.04 -17.43 -10.58
N SER A 75 9.95 -18.18 -10.37
CA SER A 75 9.61 -19.34 -11.20
C SER A 75 8.93 -18.96 -12.51
N THR A 76 8.29 -17.78 -12.55
CA THR A 76 7.46 -17.35 -13.70
C THR A 76 8.25 -16.47 -14.67
N TYR A 77 9.08 -15.56 -14.17
CA TYR A 77 9.69 -14.50 -14.97
C TYR A 77 11.23 -14.60 -14.96
N ASN A 78 11.83 -14.44 -16.15
CA ASN A 78 13.28 -14.27 -16.28
C ASN A 78 13.73 -12.86 -15.86
N GLY A 79 15.02 -12.54 -15.99
CA GLY A 79 15.56 -11.24 -15.57
C GLY A 79 14.87 -10.03 -16.22
N TRP A 80 14.46 -10.13 -17.49
CA TRP A 80 13.70 -9.06 -18.17
C TRP A 80 12.28 -8.93 -17.60
N GLY A 81 11.59 -10.05 -17.36
CA GLY A 81 10.29 -10.06 -16.73
C GLY A 81 10.33 -9.50 -15.31
N GLN A 82 11.33 -9.86 -14.51
CA GLN A 82 11.54 -9.31 -13.17
C GLN A 82 11.83 -7.79 -13.19
N LEU A 83 12.55 -7.30 -14.21
CA LEU A 83 12.75 -5.85 -14.41
C LEU A 83 11.41 -5.13 -14.68
N ILE A 84 10.55 -5.70 -15.53
CA ILE A 84 9.20 -5.17 -15.76
C ILE A 84 8.40 -5.18 -14.45
N CYS A 85 8.45 -6.27 -13.68
CA CYS A 85 7.83 -6.36 -12.36
C CYS A 85 8.27 -5.21 -11.44
N MET A 86 9.57 -4.98 -11.32
CA MET A 86 10.14 -3.90 -10.51
C MET A 86 9.65 -2.51 -10.96
N LEU A 87 9.56 -2.27 -12.28
CA LEU A 87 9.03 -1.02 -12.82
C LEU A 87 7.53 -0.83 -12.50
N LEU A 88 6.73 -1.90 -12.57
CA LEU A 88 5.31 -1.85 -12.21
C LEU A 88 5.13 -1.53 -10.72
N ILE A 89 5.92 -2.15 -9.85
CA ILE A 89 5.96 -1.86 -8.41
C ILE A 89 6.32 -0.38 -8.17
N GLN A 90 7.36 0.12 -8.83
CA GLN A 90 7.82 1.50 -8.66
C GLN A 90 6.76 2.52 -9.11
N ILE A 91 6.11 2.27 -10.25
CA ILE A 91 5.01 3.13 -10.77
C ILE A 91 3.82 3.09 -9.81
N GLY A 92 3.45 1.91 -9.33
CA GLY A 92 2.36 1.72 -8.37
C GLY A 92 2.63 2.38 -7.03
N GLY A 93 3.84 2.18 -6.47
CA GLY A 93 4.26 2.69 -5.16
C GLY A 93 4.33 4.21 -5.09
N LEU A 94 5.03 4.84 -6.02
CA LEU A 94 5.14 6.31 -6.07
C LEU A 94 3.85 6.99 -6.56
N GLY A 95 2.94 6.23 -7.16
CA GLY A 95 1.73 6.74 -7.77
C GLY A 95 1.95 7.32 -9.18
N ILE A 96 1.11 6.92 -10.08
CA ILE A 96 1.20 7.26 -11.52
C ILE A 96 1.22 8.77 -11.75
N LEU A 97 0.49 9.54 -10.93
CA LEU A 97 0.44 11.00 -11.05
C LEU A 97 1.78 11.68 -10.75
N THR A 98 2.62 11.07 -9.89
CA THR A 98 3.95 11.57 -9.58
C THR A 98 4.87 11.44 -10.79
N PHE A 99 4.81 10.31 -11.50
CA PHE A 99 5.56 10.10 -12.75
C PHE A 99 5.09 11.05 -13.85
N ILE A 100 3.78 11.23 -14.01
CA ILE A 100 3.22 12.20 -14.93
C ILE A 100 3.73 13.61 -14.58
N GLY A 101 3.72 13.99 -13.30
CA GLY A 101 4.22 15.28 -12.82
C GLY A 101 5.69 15.51 -13.17
N LEU A 102 6.56 14.51 -12.97
CA LEU A 102 7.98 14.59 -13.30
C LEU A 102 8.20 14.79 -14.81
N PHE A 103 7.54 13.94 -15.62
CA PHE A 103 7.69 13.97 -17.08
C PHE A 103 7.32 15.34 -17.70
N PHE A 104 6.26 15.99 -17.18
CA PHE A 104 5.88 17.33 -17.64
C PHE A 104 6.83 18.42 -17.18
N MET A 105 7.43 18.25 -16.01
CA MET A 105 8.37 19.24 -15.47
C MET A 105 9.70 19.24 -16.23
N GLU A 106 10.23 18.09 -16.61
CA GLU A 106 11.45 17.96 -17.40
C GLU A 106 11.25 18.39 -18.86
N GLY A 107 10.06 18.16 -19.42
CA GLY A 107 9.70 18.56 -20.78
C GLY A 107 9.46 20.05 -20.98
N ARG A 108 9.73 20.93 -20.00
CA ARG A 108 9.45 22.38 -20.02
C ARG A 108 7.98 22.73 -20.35
N GLN A 109 7.06 21.77 -20.32
CA GLN A 109 5.64 22.01 -20.54
C GLN A 109 4.96 22.44 -19.24
N LYS A 110 4.18 23.52 -19.28
CA LYS A 110 3.39 23.98 -18.12
C LYS A 110 2.28 22.96 -17.84
N LEU A 111 2.28 22.32 -16.66
CA LEU A 111 1.16 21.53 -16.19
C LEU A 111 -0.13 22.38 -16.22
N SER A 112 -1.21 21.82 -16.75
CA SER A 112 -2.53 22.45 -16.69
C SER A 112 -2.92 22.70 -15.21
N TYR A 113 -3.73 23.73 -14.96
CA TYR A 113 -4.26 24.01 -13.63
C TYR A 113 -4.96 22.77 -13.01
N LYS A 114 -5.73 22.04 -13.83
CA LYS A 114 -6.41 20.80 -13.41
C LYS A 114 -5.44 19.67 -13.04
N ASP A 115 -4.33 19.54 -13.75
CA ASP A 115 -3.32 18.49 -13.45
C ASP A 115 -2.57 18.82 -12.15
N ARG A 116 -2.25 20.10 -11.92
CA ARG A 116 -1.67 20.57 -10.66
C ARG A 116 -2.61 20.32 -9.49
N GLN A 117 -3.91 20.56 -9.66
CA GLN A 117 -4.91 20.30 -8.64
C GLN A 117 -5.02 18.81 -8.33
N THR A 118 -5.03 17.94 -9.36
CA THR A 118 -5.10 16.49 -9.20
C THR A 118 -3.91 15.95 -8.39
N ILE A 119 -2.69 16.42 -8.68
CA ILE A 119 -1.48 16.04 -7.93
C ILE A 119 -1.57 16.57 -6.48
N ARG A 120 -2.00 17.81 -6.28
CA ARG A 120 -2.19 18.39 -4.94
C ARG A 120 -3.19 17.60 -4.11
N ASP A 121 -4.31 17.22 -4.69
CA ASP A 121 -5.37 16.47 -4.01
C ASP A 121 -4.89 15.07 -3.62
N SER A 122 -4.10 14.41 -4.48
CA SER A 122 -3.52 13.08 -4.19
C SER A 122 -2.57 13.08 -3.00
N PHE A 123 -1.88 14.19 -2.73
CA PHE A 123 -0.93 14.33 -1.63
C PHE A 123 -1.41 15.22 -0.49
N SER A 124 -2.65 15.73 -0.53
CA SER A 124 -3.18 16.70 0.45
C SER A 124 -2.27 17.93 0.64
N PHE A 125 -1.75 18.45 -0.46
CA PHE A 125 -0.69 19.46 -0.47
C PHE A 125 -1.23 20.89 -0.29
N SER A 126 -0.75 21.63 0.71
CA SER A 126 -1.15 23.02 0.96
C SER A 126 -0.45 24.03 0.03
N ASN A 127 -1.12 25.15 -0.21
CA ASN A 127 -0.96 26.07 -1.36
C ASN A 127 0.37 26.85 -1.50
N ASN A 128 1.30 26.84 -0.53
CA ASN A 128 2.40 27.81 -0.48
C ASN A 128 3.78 27.30 -0.97
N GLN A 129 3.86 26.12 -1.59
CA GLN A 129 5.13 25.53 -2.00
C GLN A 129 5.13 25.14 -3.48
N SER A 130 6.33 25.21 -4.11
CA SER A 130 6.50 24.78 -5.50
C SER A 130 6.27 23.29 -5.64
N LEU A 131 5.19 22.88 -6.34
CA LEU A 131 4.87 21.49 -6.66
C LEU A 131 6.07 20.77 -7.29
N ALA A 132 6.85 21.46 -8.11
CA ALA A 132 8.06 20.97 -8.75
C ALA A 132 9.10 20.48 -7.74
N ARG A 133 9.39 21.31 -6.74
CA ARG A 133 10.34 20.94 -5.66
C ARG A 133 9.85 19.73 -4.87
N PHE A 134 8.55 19.64 -4.61
CA PHE A 134 7.96 18.52 -3.91
C PHE A 134 8.09 17.21 -4.69
N VAL A 135 7.69 17.19 -5.98
CA VAL A 135 7.80 16.01 -6.84
C VAL A 135 9.27 15.55 -6.98
N ARG A 136 10.19 16.50 -7.24
CA ARG A 136 11.63 16.19 -7.29
C ARG A 136 12.15 15.62 -5.96
N SER A 137 11.67 16.14 -4.83
CA SER A 137 12.04 15.63 -3.50
C SER A 137 11.56 14.19 -3.30
N ILE A 138 10.37 13.82 -3.79
CA ILE A 138 9.87 12.45 -3.74
C ILE A 138 10.88 11.51 -4.41
N PHE A 139 11.24 11.77 -5.67
CA PHE A 139 12.18 10.90 -6.40
C PHE A 139 13.54 10.80 -5.74
N ILE A 140 14.13 11.95 -5.35
CA ILE A 140 15.45 11.96 -4.70
C ILE A 140 15.40 11.14 -3.39
N THR A 141 14.39 11.36 -2.55
CA THR A 141 14.25 10.65 -1.28
C THR A 141 14.05 9.15 -1.52
N THR A 142 13.19 8.76 -2.46
CA THR A 142 12.93 7.37 -2.82
C THR A 142 14.22 6.66 -3.25
N PHE A 143 14.85 7.13 -4.32
CA PHE A 143 16.06 6.47 -4.84
C PHE A 143 17.23 6.48 -3.86
N THR A 144 17.32 7.50 -2.99
CA THR A 144 18.35 7.50 -1.94
C THR A 144 18.10 6.42 -0.90
N ILE A 145 16.86 6.28 -0.41
CA ILE A 145 16.50 5.29 0.62
C ILE A 145 16.57 3.88 0.03
N GLU A 146 16.03 3.67 -1.16
CA GLU A 146 16.12 2.39 -1.89
C GLU A 146 17.57 1.99 -2.16
N GLY A 147 18.41 2.93 -2.60
CA GLY A 147 19.82 2.69 -2.85
C GLY A 147 20.60 2.30 -1.59
N VAL A 148 20.38 3.00 -0.48
CA VAL A 148 21.00 2.65 0.82
C VAL A 148 20.52 1.27 1.28
N GLY A 149 19.21 0.99 1.19
CA GLY A 149 18.65 -0.33 1.53
C GLY A 149 19.23 -1.45 0.65
N ALA A 150 19.33 -1.23 -0.67
CA ALA A 150 19.93 -2.19 -1.59
C ALA A 150 21.39 -2.48 -1.23
N LEU A 151 22.19 -1.45 -0.94
CA LEU A 151 23.59 -1.62 -0.52
C LEU A 151 23.73 -2.44 0.77
N LEU A 152 22.85 -2.23 1.74
CA LEU A 152 22.83 -3.04 2.97
C LEU A 152 22.45 -4.50 2.67
N LEU A 153 21.42 -4.74 1.85
CA LEU A 153 21.00 -6.08 1.47
C LEU A 153 22.05 -6.82 0.64
N MET A 154 22.82 -6.11 -0.22
CA MET A 154 23.92 -6.70 -1.00
C MET A 154 24.94 -7.41 -0.13
N THR A 155 25.21 -6.95 1.07
CA THR A 155 26.16 -7.57 2.00
C THR A 155 25.77 -9.01 2.40
N ARG A 156 24.48 -9.35 2.34
CA ARG A 156 23.95 -10.69 2.64
C ARG A 156 23.60 -11.48 1.38
N PHE A 157 22.96 -10.83 0.42
CA PHE A 157 22.47 -11.53 -0.77
C PHE A 157 23.58 -11.91 -1.75
N ILE A 158 24.67 -11.12 -1.84
CA ILE A 158 25.85 -11.51 -2.65
C ILE A 158 26.50 -12.79 -2.09
N LEU A 159 26.62 -12.90 -0.77
CA LEU A 159 27.18 -14.09 -0.12
C LEU A 159 26.33 -15.34 -0.37
N ARG A 160 25.01 -15.20 -0.53
CA ARG A 160 24.08 -16.32 -0.68
C ARG A 160 23.79 -16.67 -2.15
N PHE A 161 23.65 -15.68 -3.02
CA PHE A 161 23.20 -15.85 -4.40
C PHE A 161 24.30 -15.56 -5.44
N GLY A 162 25.51 -15.18 -5.01
CA GLY A 162 26.59 -14.73 -5.88
C GLY A 162 26.42 -13.28 -6.36
N TRP A 163 27.46 -12.76 -7.05
CA TRP A 163 27.53 -11.34 -7.41
C TRP A 163 26.35 -10.87 -8.30
N GLY A 164 26.09 -11.56 -9.42
CA GLY A 164 25.06 -11.14 -10.38
C GLY A 164 23.65 -11.15 -9.80
N HIS A 165 23.23 -12.31 -9.31
CA HIS A 165 21.89 -12.47 -8.73
C HIS A 165 21.75 -11.73 -7.40
N GLY A 166 22.81 -11.69 -6.58
CA GLY A 166 22.78 -10.99 -5.29
C GLY A 166 22.55 -9.49 -5.42
N ILE A 167 23.22 -8.82 -6.39
CA ILE A 167 23.01 -7.39 -6.67
C ILE A 167 21.59 -7.14 -7.16
N PHE A 168 21.14 -7.92 -8.15
CA PHE A 168 19.80 -7.76 -8.73
C PHE A 168 18.69 -7.97 -7.69
N ASN A 169 18.78 -9.05 -6.91
CA ASN A 169 17.84 -9.38 -5.85
C ASN A 169 17.80 -8.28 -4.77
N SER A 170 18.96 -7.72 -4.41
CA SER A 170 19.03 -6.63 -3.43
C SER A 170 18.29 -5.38 -3.91
N ILE A 171 18.44 -5.01 -5.17
CA ILE A 171 17.75 -3.88 -5.78
C ILE A 171 16.24 -4.15 -5.85
N PHE A 172 15.86 -5.33 -6.35
CA PHE A 172 14.46 -5.75 -6.49
C PHE A 172 13.73 -5.69 -5.14
N VAL A 173 14.31 -6.32 -4.11
CA VAL A 173 13.71 -6.40 -2.77
C VAL A 173 13.71 -5.03 -2.08
N ALA A 174 14.74 -4.20 -2.26
CA ALA A 174 14.75 -2.85 -1.71
C ALA A 174 13.63 -1.97 -2.30
N VAL A 175 13.43 -2.02 -3.62
CA VAL A 175 12.32 -1.33 -4.30
C VAL A 175 10.98 -1.86 -3.82
N SER A 176 10.82 -3.18 -3.77
CA SER A 176 9.60 -3.84 -3.28
C SER A 176 9.27 -3.44 -1.84
N ALA A 177 10.26 -3.42 -0.95
CA ALA A 177 10.10 -3.08 0.46
C ALA A 177 9.75 -1.59 0.66
N PHE A 178 10.46 -0.67 0.00
CA PHE A 178 10.16 0.76 0.11
C PHE A 178 8.79 1.10 -0.48
N CYS A 179 8.43 0.48 -1.60
CA CYS A 179 7.10 0.63 -2.20
C CYS A 179 6.00 -0.08 -1.41
N ASN A 180 6.33 -0.89 -0.41
CA ASN A 180 5.39 -1.73 0.35
C ASN A 180 4.68 -2.75 -0.55
N ALA A 181 5.39 -3.40 -1.46
CA ALA A 181 4.81 -4.27 -2.48
C ALA A 181 4.82 -5.76 -2.13
N GLY A 182 5.70 -6.20 -1.19
CA GLY A 182 5.73 -7.57 -0.68
C GLY A 182 6.22 -8.65 -1.65
N PHE A 183 6.77 -8.25 -2.78
CA PHE A 183 7.36 -9.20 -3.73
C PHE A 183 8.84 -9.41 -3.48
N ASP A 184 9.24 -10.65 -3.55
CA ASP A 184 10.63 -11.07 -3.66
C ASP A 184 10.85 -11.90 -4.95
N ASN A 185 12.10 -12.20 -5.23
CA ASN A 185 12.51 -13.00 -6.38
C ASN A 185 13.39 -14.18 -5.96
N PHE A 186 13.19 -14.73 -4.76
CA PHE A 186 13.96 -15.86 -4.24
C PHE A 186 13.31 -17.23 -4.54
N GLY A 187 12.00 -17.27 -4.76
CA GLY A 187 11.21 -18.48 -4.94
C GLY A 187 9.97 -18.53 -4.05
N GLY A 188 9.47 -19.73 -3.71
CA GLY A 188 8.21 -19.92 -3.01
C GLY A 188 8.22 -19.55 -1.53
N ASP A 189 9.39 -19.50 -0.88
CA ASP A 189 9.49 -19.40 0.59
C ASP A 189 9.59 -17.94 1.11
N SER A 190 9.47 -16.96 0.25
CA SER A 190 9.57 -15.53 0.60
C SER A 190 10.77 -15.25 1.54
N MET A 191 10.58 -14.51 2.62
CA MET A 191 11.62 -14.18 3.60
C MET A 191 11.84 -15.25 4.68
N MET A 192 11.19 -16.42 4.63
CA MET A 192 11.33 -17.47 5.64
C MET A 192 12.78 -17.91 5.82
N SER A 193 13.54 -17.99 4.72
CA SER A 193 14.96 -18.35 4.77
C SER A 193 15.89 -17.30 5.39
N PHE A 194 15.38 -16.09 5.66
CA PHE A 194 16.07 -14.99 6.35
C PHE A 194 15.38 -14.61 7.66
N GLN A 195 14.53 -15.49 8.21
CA GLN A 195 13.69 -15.22 9.38
C GLN A 195 14.48 -14.63 10.57
N THR A 196 15.66 -15.15 10.84
CA THR A 196 16.51 -14.77 11.98
C THR A 196 17.68 -13.83 11.61
N ASP A 197 17.82 -13.44 10.33
CA ASP A 197 18.87 -12.50 9.92
C ASP A 197 18.52 -11.06 10.32
N TRP A 198 19.21 -10.55 11.35
CA TRP A 198 19.00 -9.21 11.89
C TRP A 198 19.19 -8.11 10.85
N LEU A 199 20.22 -8.21 10.00
CA LEU A 199 20.51 -7.17 9.02
C LEU A 199 19.41 -7.09 7.97
N VAL A 200 18.97 -8.22 7.43
CA VAL A 200 17.91 -8.29 6.42
C VAL A 200 16.60 -7.78 7.02
N ASN A 201 16.18 -8.30 8.17
CA ASN A 201 14.90 -7.94 8.78
C ASN A 201 14.85 -6.46 9.19
N LEU A 202 15.91 -5.90 9.79
CA LEU A 202 15.93 -4.49 10.17
C LEU A 202 16.01 -3.56 8.95
N THR A 203 16.76 -3.94 7.90
CA THR A 203 16.83 -3.15 6.66
C THR A 203 15.47 -3.11 5.97
N LEU A 204 14.81 -4.26 5.81
CA LEU A 204 13.48 -4.32 5.22
C LEU A 204 12.46 -3.55 6.07
N SER A 205 12.48 -3.73 7.39
CA SER A 205 11.61 -2.96 8.29
C SER A 205 11.80 -1.45 8.15
N ALA A 206 13.05 -0.99 8.05
CA ALA A 206 13.36 0.42 7.84
C ALA A 206 12.82 0.93 6.49
N LEU A 207 13.00 0.15 5.40
CA LEU A 207 12.48 0.49 4.07
C LEU A 207 10.95 0.58 4.08
N ILE A 208 10.27 -0.41 4.65
CA ILE A 208 8.81 -0.47 4.75
C ILE A 208 8.26 0.71 5.56
N ILE A 209 8.82 0.95 6.74
CA ILE A 209 8.38 2.07 7.61
C ILE A 209 8.59 3.40 6.89
N THR A 210 9.74 3.62 6.28
CA THR A 210 10.07 4.87 5.59
C THR A 210 9.18 5.13 4.40
N GLY A 211 8.86 4.12 3.59
CA GLY A 211 7.88 4.20 2.51
C GLY A 211 6.47 4.53 3.00
N GLY A 212 6.05 3.90 4.11
CA GLY A 212 4.72 4.06 4.71
C GLY A 212 4.50 5.36 5.50
N LEU A 213 5.55 6.12 5.87
CA LEU A 213 5.42 7.38 6.62
C LEU A 213 4.79 8.53 5.81
N GLY A 214 4.80 8.44 4.49
CA GLY A 214 4.28 9.48 3.61
C GLY A 214 5.30 10.57 3.24
N PHE A 215 5.27 10.99 1.97
CA PHE A 215 6.24 11.93 1.41
C PHE A 215 6.17 13.34 2.04
N MET A 216 4.99 13.73 2.58
CA MET A 216 4.85 15.00 3.31
C MET A 216 5.65 15.02 4.61
N VAL A 217 5.76 13.88 5.29
CA VAL A 217 6.59 13.73 6.51
C VAL A 217 8.06 13.89 6.15
N TRP A 218 8.53 13.23 5.09
CA TRP A 218 9.90 13.35 4.61
C TRP A 218 10.24 14.77 4.18
N PHE A 219 9.34 15.44 3.48
CA PHE A 219 9.52 16.83 3.08
C PHE A 219 9.61 17.77 4.28
N ASP A 220 8.85 17.54 5.33
CA ASP A 220 8.88 18.33 6.57
C ASP A 220 10.20 18.10 7.36
N LEU A 221 10.62 16.83 7.47
CA LEU A 221 11.89 16.45 8.09
C LEU A 221 13.08 17.06 7.36
N ALA A 222 13.14 16.93 6.04
CA ALA A 222 14.20 17.50 5.21
C ALA A 222 14.25 19.04 5.30
N THR A 223 13.08 19.68 5.36
CA THR A 223 13.01 21.14 5.49
C THR A 223 13.46 21.60 6.87
N LYS A 224 13.17 20.82 7.91
CA LYS A 224 13.66 21.09 9.27
C LYS A 224 15.17 20.93 9.36
N ALA A 225 15.73 19.86 8.79
CA ALA A 225 17.15 19.59 8.78
C ALA A 225 17.98 20.68 8.06
N ARG A 226 17.43 21.28 7.00
CA ARG A 226 18.07 22.38 6.25
C ARG A 226 17.99 23.73 6.93
N ASN A 227 17.14 23.89 7.93
CA ASN A 227 16.93 25.17 8.61
C ASN A 227 17.91 25.33 9.78
N GLN A 228 19.07 25.93 9.54
CA GLN A 228 20.15 26.13 10.51
C GLN A 228 19.75 26.98 11.71
N SER A 229 18.67 27.77 11.65
CA SER A 229 18.25 28.65 12.74
C SER A 229 17.53 27.93 13.91
N GLY A 230 17.36 26.63 13.87
CA GLY A 230 16.82 25.81 14.98
C GLY A 230 15.34 26.07 15.37
N ARG A 231 14.74 27.17 14.89
CA ARG A 231 13.41 27.67 15.33
C ARG A 231 12.22 26.92 14.70
N ARG A 232 12.42 26.07 13.68
CA ARG A 232 11.29 25.40 13.00
C ARG A 232 10.92 24.10 13.69
N THR A 233 9.74 24.07 14.28
CA THR A 233 9.15 22.84 14.82
C THR A 233 8.52 21.99 13.70
N LEU A 234 8.49 20.67 13.88
CA LEU A 234 7.77 19.76 12.98
C LEU A 234 6.28 20.12 12.93
N ARG A 235 5.68 19.97 11.75
CA ARG A 235 4.23 20.15 11.56
C ARG A 235 3.45 19.19 12.46
N PHE A 236 2.26 19.60 12.85
CA PHE A 236 1.39 18.79 13.70
C PHE A 236 1.10 17.42 13.08
N HIS A 237 0.80 17.38 11.79
CA HIS A 237 0.60 16.14 11.03
C HIS A 237 1.79 15.19 11.15
N THR A 238 3.01 15.68 10.95
CA THR A 238 4.24 14.88 11.06
C THR A 238 4.41 14.26 12.44
N LYS A 239 4.17 15.04 13.50
CA LYS A 239 4.24 14.54 14.89
C LYS A 239 3.22 13.43 15.14
N VAL A 240 1.97 13.63 14.70
CA VAL A 240 0.89 12.65 14.85
C VAL A 240 1.21 11.36 14.11
N VAL A 241 1.66 11.43 12.85
CA VAL A 241 2.03 10.26 12.06
C VAL A 241 3.17 9.47 12.71
N LEU A 242 4.24 10.14 13.15
CA LEU A 242 5.37 9.47 13.80
C LEU A 242 4.95 8.78 15.10
N TRP A 243 4.17 9.46 15.94
CA TRP A 243 3.69 8.90 17.22
C TRP A 243 2.76 7.70 17.00
N LEU A 244 1.78 7.84 16.09
CA LEU A 244 0.88 6.73 15.77
C LEU A 244 1.62 5.52 15.18
N THR A 245 2.58 5.78 14.29
CA THR A 245 3.40 4.71 13.71
C THR A 245 4.15 3.96 14.81
N ALA A 246 4.82 4.66 15.73
CA ALA A 246 5.54 4.04 16.84
C ALA A 246 4.59 3.26 17.76
N ALA A 247 3.42 3.83 18.10
CA ALA A 247 2.44 3.17 18.96
C ALA A 247 1.88 1.88 18.34
N ILE A 248 1.54 1.90 17.03
CA ILE A 248 1.03 0.72 16.32
C ILE A 248 2.11 -0.36 16.22
N LEU A 249 3.36 0.01 15.93
CA LEU A 249 4.47 -0.95 15.87
C LEU A 249 4.75 -1.58 17.23
N LEU A 250 4.76 -0.80 18.29
CA LEU A 250 4.96 -1.32 19.64
C LEU A 250 3.82 -2.27 20.05
N PHE A 251 2.57 -1.82 19.89
CA PHE A 251 1.40 -2.64 20.22
C PHE A 251 1.37 -3.94 19.41
N GLY A 252 1.60 -3.87 18.09
CA GLY A 252 1.59 -5.03 17.23
C GLY A 252 2.71 -6.01 17.55
N THR A 253 3.93 -5.52 17.84
CA THR A 253 5.07 -6.38 18.23
C THR A 253 4.80 -7.10 19.53
N VAL A 254 4.30 -6.39 20.54
CA VAL A 254 3.98 -6.99 21.86
C VAL A 254 2.88 -8.03 21.72
N THR A 255 1.79 -7.72 21.00
CA THR A 255 0.69 -8.68 20.83
C THR A 255 1.11 -9.91 20.03
N SER A 256 1.86 -9.74 18.93
CA SER A 256 2.40 -10.85 18.13
C SER A 256 3.34 -11.73 18.97
N LEU A 257 4.26 -11.10 19.72
CA LEU A 257 5.18 -11.81 20.60
C LEU A 257 4.44 -12.63 21.66
N LEU A 258 3.45 -12.04 22.34
CA LEU A 258 2.70 -12.71 23.42
C LEU A 258 1.87 -13.89 22.90
N THR A 259 1.22 -13.71 21.73
CA THR A 259 0.35 -14.76 21.19
C THR A 259 1.11 -15.94 20.59
N GLU A 260 2.31 -15.71 20.03
CA GLU A 260 3.14 -16.74 19.39
C GLU A 260 4.29 -17.26 20.28
N PHE A 261 4.50 -16.69 21.49
CA PHE A 261 5.67 -16.94 22.33
C PHE A 261 6.02 -18.42 22.53
N ASN A 262 4.99 -19.26 22.72
CA ASN A 262 5.10 -20.70 22.96
C ASN A 262 4.62 -21.54 21.77
N ASN A 263 4.54 -20.98 20.54
CA ASN A 263 4.16 -21.74 19.35
C ASN A 263 5.40 -22.35 18.69
N PRO A 264 5.66 -23.67 18.82
CA PRO A 264 6.85 -24.29 18.27
C PRO A 264 6.88 -24.29 16.73
N ALA A 265 5.73 -24.16 16.09
CA ALA A 265 5.60 -24.11 14.64
C ALA A 265 6.00 -22.74 14.03
N THR A 266 6.18 -21.71 14.87
CA THR A 266 6.52 -20.35 14.41
C THR A 266 7.79 -19.83 15.11
N ILE A 267 7.65 -19.20 16.28
CA ILE A 267 8.77 -18.57 16.99
C ILE A 267 9.13 -19.27 18.31
N GLY A 268 8.37 -20.27 18.74
CA GLY A 268 8.51 -20.88 20.08
C GLY A 268 9.89 -21.46 20.35
N SER A 269 10.57 -22.02 19.36
CA SER A 269 11.91 -22.60 19.47
C SER A 269 13.06 -21.59 19.41
N LEU A 270 12.78 -20.32 19.02
CA LEU A 270 13.80 -19.30 18.83
C LEU A 270 14.25 -18.68 20.16
N PRO A 271 15.49 -18.17 20.27
CA PRO A 271 15.93 -17.37 21.39
C PRO A 271 15.14 -16.05 21.49
N LEU A 272 15.06 -15.46 22.68
CA LEU A 272 14.22 -14.28 22.95
C LEU A 272 14.47 -13.10 21.98
N GLY A 273 15.74 -12.83 21.66
CA GLY A 273 16.10 -11.76 20.72
C GLY A 273 15.50 -11.97 19.33
N GLU A 274 15.57 -13.21 18.83
CA GLU A 274 15.01 -13.56 17.51
C GLU A 274 13.48 -13.58 17.53
N LYS A 275 12.85 -14.02 18.64
CA LYS A 275 11.39 -13.90 18.83
C LYS A 275 10.92 -12.46 18.70
N VAL A 276 11.62 -11.52 19.34
CA VAL A 276 11.31 -10.10 19.26
C VAL A 276 11.52 -9.58 17.82
N LEU A 277 12.63 -9.95 17.17
CA LEU A 277 12.94 -9.56 15.80
C LEU A 277 11.84 -9.99 14.83
N VAL A 278 11.45 -11.27 14.86
CA VAL A 278 10.42 -11.83 13.98
C VAL A 278 9.06 -11.19 14.27
N SER A 279 8.67 -11.03 15.54
CA SER A 279 7.41 -10.36 15.91
C SER A 279 7.37 -8.91 15.47
N PHE A 280 8.49 -8.19 15.56
CA PHE A 280 8.62 -6.83 15.05
C PHE A 280 8.50 -6.79 13.53
N PHE A 281 9.26 -7.64 12.82
CA PHE A 281 9.21 -7.70 11.36
C PHE A 281 7.80 -8.04 10.84
N GLN A 282 7.13 -9.03 11.45
CA GLN A 282 5.75 -9.37 11.08
C GLN A 282 4.79 -8.19 11.30
N THR A 283 4.90 -7.49 12.42
CA THR A 283 4.10 -6.29 12.68
C THR A 283 4.35 -5.19 11.64
N VAL A 284 5.60 -4.99 11.22
CA VAL A 284 5.95 -4.04 10.16
C VAL A 284 5.35 -4.50 8.83
N SER A 285 5.44 -5.80 8.52
CA SER A 285 4.90 -6.38 7.28
C SER A 285 3.38 -6.26 7.20
N MET A 286 2.64 -6.45 8.32
CA MET A 286 1.18 -6.27 8.37
C MET A 286 0.72 -4.85 8.05
N ARG A 287 1.62 -3.86 8.08
CA ARG A 287 1.33 -2.49 7.66
C ARG A 287 1.47 -2.30 6.15
N THR A 288 0.83 -3.19 5.39
CA THR A 288 0.72 -3.19 3.93
C THR A 288 2.05 -3.40 3.19
N ALA A 289 2.93 -4.27 3.72
CA ALA A 289 4.21 -4.56 3.08
C ALA A 289 4.31 -5.96 2.46
N GLY A 290 3.62 -6.96 3.01
CA GLY A 290 3.40 -8.25 2.36
C GLY A 290 4.54 -9.29 2.48
N PHE A 291 5.67 -8.96 3.08
CA PHE A 291 6.76 -9.93 3.26
C PHE A 291 6.42 -10.94 4.37
N ALA A 292 6.53 -12.22 4.07
CA ALA A 292 6.27 -13.30 5.00
C ALA A 292 7.59 -13.93 5.48
N SER A 293 7.88 -13.86 6.79
CA SER A 293 8.94 -14.64 7.43
C SER A 293 8.39 -15.78 8.29
N LEU A 294 7.07 -15.97 8.30
CA LEU A 294 6.34 -17.06 8.95
C LEU A 294 5.34 -17.66 7.98
N ASP A 295 5.06 -18.95 8.17
CA ASP A 295 3.91 -19.60 7.51
C ASP A 295 2.62 -19.27 8.29
N TYR A 296 1.72 -18.50 7.66
CA TYR A 296 0.46 -18.08 8.29
C TYR A 296 -0.52 -19.23 8.51
N THR A 297 -0.31 -20.40 7.88
CA THR A 297 -1.10 -21.61 8.17
C THR A 297 -0.74 -22.25 9.51
N ALA A 298 0.50 -22.02 9.98
CA ALA A 298 1.03 -22.50 11.26
C ALA A 298 0.81 -21.51 12.43
N VAL A 299 0.41 -20.28 12.14
CA VAL A 299 0.14 -19.24 13.12
C VAL A 299 -1.16 -19.53 13.88
N ARG A 300 -1.20 -19.23 15.18
CA ARG A 300 -2.40 -19.41 16.00
C ARG A 300 -3.57 -18.56 15.52
N PRO A 301 -4.83 -19.05 15.63
CA PRO A 301 -6.02 -18.28 15.22
C PRO A 301 -6.14 -16.90 15.87
N VAL A 302 -5.73 -16.77 17.15
CA VAL A 302 -5.71 -15.50 17.87
C VAL A 302 -4.73 -14.51 17.21
N THR A 303 -3.56 -14.98 16.81
CA THR A 303 -2.55 -14.15 16.14
C THR A 303 -3.00 -13.75 14.75
N LEU A 304 -3.64 -14.65 13.99
CA LEU A 304 -4.25 -14.32 12.70
C LEU A 304 -5.31 -13.21 12.86
N PHE A 305 -6.15 -13.30 13.88
CA PHE A 305 -7.12 -12.26 14.19
C PHE A 305 -6.45 -10.91 14.50
N VAL A 306 -5.38 -10.92 15.31
CA VAL A 306 -4.59 -9.71 15.60
C VAL A 306 -3.98 -9.14 14.31
N TYR A 307 -3.44 -9.99 13.43
CA TYR A 307 -2.90 -9.55 12.14
C TYR A 307 -3.98 -8.97 11.23
N ILE A 308 -5.18 -9.55 11.19
CA ILE A 308 -6.33 -8.98 10.47
C ILE A 308 -6.61 -7.56 10.96
N LEU A 309 -6.65 -7.32 12.28
CA LEU A 309 -6.85 -5.97 12.83
C LEU A 309 -5.71 -5.02 12.46
N GLN A 310 -4.46 -5.48 12.47
CA GLN A 310 -3.30 -4.67 12.07
C GLN A 310 -3.34 -4.30 10.58
N MET A 311 -3.75 -5.21 9.71
CA MET A 311 -3.87 -4.98 8.27
C MET A 311 -4.88 -3.87 7.91
N PHE A 312 -5.94 -3.70 8.71
CA PHE A 312 -6.85 -2.55 8.55
C PHE A 312 -6.14 -1.20 8.76
N LEU A 313 -5.06 -1.19 9.56
CA LEU A 313 -4.29 0.00 9.90
C LEU A 313 -3.14 0.22 8.89
N GLY A 314 -3.46 0.75 7.73
CA GLY A 314 -2.47 1.04 6.68
C GLY A 314 -1.43 2.09 7.08
N GLY A 315 -0.74 2.65 6.08
CA GLY A 315 0.26 3.70 6.29
C GLY A 315 -0.34 5.10 6.42
N ALA A 316 0.55 6.10 6.44
CA ALA A 316 0.15 7.51 6.46
C ALA A 316 -0.33 7.99 5.08
N PRO A 317 -1.15 9.05 5.03
CA PRO A 317 -1.56 9.65 3.75
C PRO A 317 -0.37 10.14 2.93
N GLY A 318 -0.43 9.89 1.62
CA GLY A 318 0.63 10.31 0.69
C GLY A 318 1.92 9.49 0.80
N GLY A 319 1.86 8.26 1.33
CA GLY A 319 2.93 7.28 1.28
C GLY A 319 2.67 6.16 0.27
N THR A 320 3.58 5.19 0.21
CA THR A 320 3.49 4.02 -0.67
C THR A 320 2.47 2.99 -0.18
N ALA A 321 2.24 2.90 1.12
CA ALA A 321 1.30 1.98 1.76
C ALA A 321 -0.16 2.21 1.32
N GLY A 322 -0.92 1.14 1.15
CA GLY A 322 -2.35 1.18 0.82
C GLY A 322 -3.28 1.17 2.04
N GLY A 323 -4.44 0.54 1.93
CA GLY A 323 -5.39 0.36 3.02
C GLY A 323 -5.98 1.66 3.61
N MET A 324 -6.68 1.51 4.74
CA MET A 324 -7.22 2.65 5.48
C MET A 324 -6.10 3.40 6.21
N LYS A 325 -6.00 4.72 5.97
CA LYS A 325 -4.89 5.52 6.50
C LYS A 325 -4.96 5.64 8.02
N ILE A 326 -3.79 5.57 8.69
CA ILE A 326 -3.69 5.67 10.17
C ILE A 326 -4.33 6.95 10.74
N THR A 327 -4.29 8.06 9.98
CA THR A 327 -4.95 9.32 10.37
C THR A 327 -6.46 9.22 10.30
N THR A 328 -7.03 8.48 9.33
CA THR A 328 -8.47 8.21 9.27
C THR A 328 -8.92 7.42 10.51
N PHE A 329 -8.18 6.37 10.85
CA PHE A 329 -8.45 5.58 12.06
C PHE A 329 -8.38 6.42 13.35
N LEU A 330 -7.36 7.27 13.48
CA LEU A 330 -7.28 8.20 14.62
C LEU A 330 -8.50 9.10 14.71
N VAL A 331 -8.96 9.67 13.59
CA VAL A 331 -10.15 10.54 13.58
C VAL A 331 -11.39 9.78 14.03
N LEU A 332 -11.56 8.51 13.63
CA LEU A 332 -12.67 7.67 14.08
C LEU A 332 -12.62 7.38 15.59
N ILE A 333 -11.45 7.09 16.16
CA ILE A 333 -11.28 6.93 17.60
C ILE A 333 -11.64 8.21 18.35
N LEU A 334 -11.20 9.37 17.84
CA LEU A 334 -11.51 10.66 18.46
C LEU A 334 -12.99 11.02 18.33
N LEU A 335 -13.65 10.63 17.23
CA LEU A 335 -15.10 10.75 17.07
C LEU A 335 -15.84 9.89 18.09
N ALA A 336 -15.48 8.61 18.21
CA ALA A 336 -16.06 7.71 19.20
C ALA A 336 -15.88 8.26 20.64
N ARG A 337 -14.68 8.76 20.95
CA ARG A 337 -14.40 9.41 22.25
C ARG A 337 -15.27 10.65 22.46
N LYS A 338 -15.46 11.48 21.41
CA LYS A 338 -16.31 12.67 21.48
C LYS A 338 -17.74 12.28 21.86
N GLU A 339 -18.33 11.29 21.16
CA GLU A 339 -19.70 10.84 21.42
C GLU A 339 -19.84 10.19 22.81
N LEU A 340 -18.90 9.31 23.20
CA LEU A 340 -18.93 8.65 24.52
C LEU A 340 -18.82 9.63 25.69
N LEU A 341 -18.10 10.75 25.53
CA LEU A 341 -17.89 11.75 26.57
C LEU A 341 -18.81 12.98 26.43
N GLY A 342 -19.73 13.01 25.47
CA GLY A 342 -20.61 14.14 25.20
C GLY A 342 -19.86 15.45 24.87
N LEU A 343 -18.70 15.39 24.26
CA LEU A 343 -17.87 16.54 23.97
C LEU A 343 -18.41 17.33 22.76
N PRO A 344 -18.36 18.68 22.76
CA PRO A 344 -18.91 19.49 21.67
C PRO A 344 -18.08 19.39 20.40
N HIS A 345 -16.77 19.10 20.50
CA HIS A 345 -15.84 19.09 19.37
C HIS A 345 -14.90 17.87 19.38
N THR A 346 -14.51 17.42 18.18
CA THR A 346 -13.49 16.37 18.01
C THR A 346 -12.10 17.00 18.14
N ASN A 347 -11.46 16.83 19.29
CA ASN A 347 -10.19 17.46 19.62
C ASN A 347 -9.03 16.45 19.70
N LEU A 348 -7.86 16.86 19.20
CA LEU A 348 -6.60 16.16 19.39
C LEU A 348 -5.58 17.11 20.06
N GLY A 349 -5.37 16.92 21.36
CA GLY A 349 -4.60 17.85 22.20
C GLY A 349 -5.27 19.23 22.23
N LYS A 350 -4.53 20.27 21.82
CA LYS A 350 -5.00 21.66 21.77
C LYS A 350 -5.54 22.07 20.39
N ARG A 351 -5.93 21.13 19.52
CA ARG A 351 -6.43 21.40 18.16
C ARG A 351 -7.75 20.70 17.89
N THR A 352 -8.70 21.40 17.27
CA THR A 352 -9.98 20.86 16.81
C THR A 352 -9.85 20.35 15.38
N ILE A 353 -10.41 19.17 15.10
CA ILE A 353 -10.49 18.59 13.76
C ILE A 353 -11.72 19.15 13.07
N ALA A 354 -11.55 19.62 11.84
CA ALA A 354 -12.65 20.19 11.05
C ALA A 354 -13.76 19.13 10.82
N PRO A 355 -15.05 19.52 10.94
CA PRO A 355 -16.19 18.59 10.79
C PRO A 355 -16.20 17.85 9.45
N ASP A 356 -15.83 18.49 8.35
CA ASP A 356 -15.75 17.84 7.02
C ASP A 356 -14.68 16.75 6.96
N LEU A 357 -13.59 16.86 7.71
CA LEU A 357 -12.60 15.78 7.80
C LEU A 357 -13.16 14.59 8.59
N VAL A 358 -13.96 14.85 9.63
CA VAL A 358 -14.63 13.80 10.41
C VAL A 358 -15.64 13.05 9.53
N GLN A 359 -16.49 13.77 8.80
CA GLN A 359 -17.47 13.18 7.89
C GLN A 359 -16.80 12.35 6.76
N ARG A 360 -15.73 12.87 6.15
CA ARG A 360 -14.97 12.14 5.13
C ARG A 360 -14.32 10.87 5.70
N SER A 361 -13.81 10.94 6.92
CA SER A 361 -13.22 9.77 7.59
C SER A 361 -14.27 8.70 7.87
N LEU A 362 -15.45 9.09 8.36
CA LEU A 362 -16.57 8.18 8.57
C LEU A 362 -17.04 7.56 7.26
N GLY A 363 -17.27 8.36 6.21
CA GLY A 363 -17.66 7.87 4.90
C GLY A 363 -16.64 6.89 4.32
N THR A 364 -15.34 7.16 4.46
CA THR A 364 -14.27 6.25 4.04
C THR A 364 -14.35 4.91 4.78
N ALA A 365 -14.55 4.93 6.10
CA ALA A 365 -14.64 3.72 6.91
C ALA A 365 -15.85 2.87 6.55
N VAL A 366 -17.03 3.48 6.38
CA VAL A 366 -18.27 2.80 5.98
C VAL A 366 -18.11 2.12 4.62
N ILE A 367 -17.56 2.84 3.62
CA ILE A 367 -17.37 2.27 2.28
C ILE A 367 -16.33 1.14 2.32
N PHE A 368 -15.25 1.29 3.10
CA PHE A 368 -14.24 0.26 3.27
C PHE A 368 -14.85 -1.01 3.89
N GLN A 369 -15.67 -0.85 4.93
CA GLN A 369 -16.37 -1.97 5.59
C GLN A 369 -17.38 -2.66 4.67
N LEU A 370 -18.16 -1.89 3.89
CA LEU A 370 -19.09 -2.46 2.91
C LEU A 370 -18.33 -3.23 1.82
N THR A 371 -17.21 -2.69 1.33
CA THR A 371 -16.38 -3.38 0.33
C THR A 371 -15.82 -4.69 0.89
N PHE A 372 -15.38 -4.68 2.16
CA PHE A 372 -14.92 -5.89 2.85
C PHE A 372 -16.04 -6.95 2.93
N ILE A 373 -17.23 -6.57 3.38
CA ILE A 373 -18.36 -7.50 3.52
C ILE A 373 -18.75 -8.09 2.15
N LEU A 374 -18.87 -7.26 1.12
CA LEU A 374 -19.22 -7.71 -0.23
C LEU A 374 -18.12 -8.59 -0.83
N GLY A 375 -16.85 -8.24 -0.63
CA GLY A 375 -15.72 -9.05 -1.08
C GLY A 375 -15.68 -10.41 -0.40
N LEU A 376 -15.86 -10.44 0.93
CA LEU A 376 -15.89 -11.69 1.70
C LEU A 376 -17.05 -12.58 1.29
N PHE A 377 -18.26 -12.01 1.17
CA PHE A 377 -19.43 -12.74 0.71
C PHE A 377 -19.21 -13.32 -0.69
N GLY A 378 -18.71 -12.51 -1.64
CA GLY A 378 -18.39 -12.99 -2.98
C GLY A 378 -17.33 -14.09 -2.99
N LEU A 379 -16.30 -13.99 -2.16
CA LEU A 379 -15.26 -15.01 -2.07
C LEU A 379 -15.78 -16.32 -1.48
N CYS A 380 -16.63 -16.25 -0.43
CA CYS A 380 -17.27 -17.42 0.16
C CYS A 380 -18.19 -18.17 -0.85
N LEU A 381 -18.83 -17.46 -1.78
CA LEU A 381 -19.69 -18.08 -2.80
C LEU A 381 -18.90 -18.88 -3.87
N VAL A 382 -17.66 -18.49 -4.15
CA VAL A 382 -16.87 -19.09 -5.24
C VAL A 382 -15.76 -20.00 -4.75
N THR A 383 -15.48 -20.01 -3.45
CA THR A 383 -14.45 -20.87 -2.86
C THR A 383 -15.03 -22.24 -2.56
N PRO A 384 -14.33 -23.34 -2.90
CA PRO A 384 -14.77 -24.70 -2.58
C PRO A 384 -14.94 -24.91 -1.08
N ASP A 385 -15.85 -25.81 -0.70
CA ASP A 385 -16.03 -26.24 0.69
C ASP A 385 -14.72 -26.81 1.28
N GLY A 386 -14.47 -26.52 2.56
CA GLY A 386 -13.30 -27.01 3.29
C GLY A 386 -12.23 -25.94 3.63
N GLN A 387 -12.32 -24.75 3.05
CA GLN A 387 -11.45 -23.63 3.48
C GLN A 387 -11.89 -23.09 4.83
N ARG A 388 -10.90 -22.79 5.70
CA ARG A 388 -11.21 -22.18 7.00
C ARG A 388 -11.69 -20.75 6.81
N PHE A 389 -12.85 -20.41 7.35
CA PHE A 389 -13.45 -19.07 7.24
C PHE A 389 -12.47 -17.95 7.64
N LEU A 390 -11.66 -18.15 8.70
CA LEU A 390 -10.67 -17.18 9.15
C LEU A 390 -9.61 -16.89 8.07
N TYR A 391 -9.23 -17.88 7.25
CA TYR A 391 -8.29 -17.69 6.15
C TYR A 391 -8.90 -16.88 5.01
N LEU A 392 -10.19 -17.06 4.73
CA LEU A 392 -10.91 -16.23 3.74
C LEU A 392 -11.00 -14.78 4.19
N VAL A 393 -11.29 -14.54 5.48
CA VAL A 393 -11.26 -13.19 6.08
C VAL A 393 -9.87 -12.58 5.96
N PHE A 394 -8.83 -13.34 6.30
CA PHE A 394 -7.44 -12.90 6.21
C PHE A 394 -7.06 -12.50 4.78
N GLU A 395 -7.45 -13.32 3.79
CA GLU A 395 -7.21 -13.07 2.36
C GLU A 395 -7.90 -11.81 1.85
N VAL A 396 -9.19 -11.65 2.15
CA VAL A 396 -9.99 -10.49 1.72
C VAL A 396 -9.44 -9.20 2.33
N VAL A 397 -9.08 -9.22 3.62
CA VAL A 397 -8.50 -8.05 4.28
C VAL A 397 -7.12 -7.74 3.71
N SER A 398 -6.29 -8.76 3.48
CA SER A 398 -4.97 -8.63 2.86
C SER A 398 -5.08 -7.99 1.46
N ALA A 399 -6.01 -8.45 0.65
CA ALA A 399 -6.25 -7.88 -0.69
C ALA A 399 -6.79 -6.45 -0.63
N LEU A 400 -7.83 -6.20 0.18
CA LEU A 400 -8.48 -4.88 0.27
C LEU A 400 -7.59 -3.83 0.95
N ALA A 401 -6.83 -4.22 1.98
CA ALA A 401 -5.86 -3.34 2.61
C ALA A 401 -4.55 -3.27 1.83
N THR A 402 -4.40 -4.02 0.73
CA THR A 402 -3.18 -4.12 -0.08
C THR A 402 -1.95 -4.48 0.75
N VAL A 403 -2.07 -5.54 1.56
CA VAL A 403 -0.99 -6.04 2.43
C VAL A 403 -0.14 -7.09 1.74
N GLY A 404 -0.79 -8.10 1.11
CA GLY A 404 -0.10 -9.09 0.30
C GLY A 404 0.29 -10.39 0.99
N VAL A 405 -0.07 -10.56 2.25
CA VAL A 405 0.11 -11.84 2.96
C VAL A 405 -1.06 -12.77 2.70
N THR A 406 -0.79 -14.06 2.59
CA THR A 406 -1.80 -15.10 2.37
C THR A 406 -1.59 -16.29 3.30
N ALA A 407 -2.68 -16.93 3.72
CA ALA A 407 -2.67 -18.24 4.35
C ALA A 407 -2.87 -19.36 3.31
N ASN A 408 -2.16 -19.27 2.17
CA ASN A 408 -2.22 -20.18 1.02
C ASN A 408 -3.58 -20.26 0.33
N VAL A 409 -4.45 -19.25 0.49
CA VAL A 409 -5.77 -19.21 -0.16
C VAL A 409 -5.65 -18.79 -1.61
N THR A 410 -4.86 -17.76 -1.95
CA THR A 410 -4.73 -17.22 -3.32
C THR A 410 -4.46 -18.31 -4.35
N SER A 411 -3.56 -19.27 -4.06
CA SER A 411 -3.14 -20.34 -4.97
C SER A 411 -4.24 -21.39 -5.22
N THR A 412 -5.28 -21.45 -4.37
CA THR A 412 -6.39 -22.41 -4.48
C THR A 412 -7.63 -21.81 -5.15
N LEU A 413 -7.64 -20.50 -5.41
CA LEU A 413 -8.78 -19.80 -5.98
C LEU A 413 -8.96 -20.12 -7.47
N ASN A 414 -10.20 -20.25 -7.88
CA ASN A 414 -10.59 -20.31 -9.28
C ASN A 414 -10.55 -18.91 -9.94
N GLY A 415 -10.75 -18.83 -11.25
CA GLY A 415 -10.71 -17.56 -11.99
C GLY A 415 -11.68 -16.49 -11.47
N ALA A 416 -12.85 -16.87 -10.95
CA ALA A 416 -13.82 -15.95 -10.35
C ALA A 416 -13.29 -15.39 -9.01
N GLY A 417 -12.73 -16.25 -8.15
CA GLY A 417 -12.10 -15.85 -6.90
C GLY A 417 -10.92 -14.91 -7.13
N LEU A 418 -10.04 -15.22 -8.09
CA LEU A 418 -8.95 -14.33 -8.50
C LEU A 418 -9.48 -12.97 -8.99
N GLY A 419 -10.59 -12.96 -9.75
CA GLY A 419 -11.27 -11.73 -10.18
C GLY A 419 -11.73 -10.87 -9.02
N ILE A 420 -12.34 -11.46 -7.99
CA ILE A 420 -12.78 -10.75 -6.78
C ILE A 420 -11.55 -10.13 -6.06
N ILE A 421 -10.50 -10.91 -5.86
CA ILE A 421 -9.26 -10.43 -5.21
C ILE A 421 -8.63 -9.28 -6.01
N MET A 422 -8.54 -9.37 -7.34
CA MET A 422 -8.05 -8.28 -8.20
C MET A 422 -8.85 -6.99 -8.03
N VAL A 423 -10.19 -7.08 -7.97
CA VAL A 423 -11.05 -5.92 -7.74
C VAL A 423 -10.82 -5.32 -6.35
N LEU A 424 -10.68 -6.15 -5.31
CA LEU A 424 -10.40 -5.70 -3.94
C LEU A 424 -9.05 -4.97 -3.85
N MET A 425 -7.98 -5.53 -4.45
CA MET A 425 -6.66 -4.88 -4.52
C MET A 425 -6.74 -3.51 -5.19
N PHE A 426 -7.47 -3.43 -6.31
CA PHE A 426 -7.63 -2.19 -7.07
C PHE A 426 -8.40 -1.11 -6.28
N ILE A 427 -9.51 -1.49 -5.62
CA ILE A 427 -10.29 -0.59 -4.74
C ILE A 427 -9.44 -0.12 -3.55
N GLY A 428 -8.71 -1.04 -2.93
CA GLY A 428 -7.82 -0.73 -1.80
C GLY A 428 -6.73 0.27 -2.15
N ARG A 429 -6.15 0.16 -3.34
CA ARG A 429 -5.07 1.05 -3.80
C ARG A 429 -5.54 2.45 -4.14
N ILE A 430 -6.60 2.58 -4.92
CA ILE A 430 -7.15 3.89 -5.34
C ILE A 430 -7.80 4.60 -4.15
N GLY A 431 -8.30 3.84 -3.20
CA GLY A 431 -9.10 4.30 -2.08
C GLY A 431 -10.61 4.29 -2.42
N PRO A 432 -11.42 3.67 -1.56
CA PRO A 432 -12.84 3.45 -1.83
C PRO A 432 -13.61 4.75 -2.02
N LEU A 433 -13.29 5.81 -1.27
CA LEU A 433 -13.93 7.12 -1.43
C LEU A 433 -13.61 7.75 -2.79
N THR A 434 -12.36 7.67 -3.25
CA THR A 434 -11.95 8.20 -4.56
C THR A 434 -12.67 7.49 -5.69
N LEU A 435 -12.83 6.18 -5.57
CA LEU A 435 -13.56 5.35 -6.53
C LEU A 435 -15.04 5.77 -6.58
N MET A 436 -15.71 5.91 -5.45
CA MET A 436 -17.12 6.32 -5.38
C MET A 436 -17.33 7.72 -5.98
N VAL A 437 -16.45 8.69 -5.67
CA VAL A 437 -16.49 10.03 -6.27
C VAL A 437 -16.26 9.96 -7.78
N SER A 438 -15.40 9.05 -8.27
CA SER A 438 -15.14 8.88 -9.70
C SER A 438 -16.37 8.40 -10.47
N LEU A 439 -17.18 7.56 -9.86
CA LEU A 439 -18.40 7.00 -10.45
C LEU A 439 -19.59 7.98 -10.40
N ASN A 440 -19.65 8.83 -9.37
CA ASN A 440 -20.85 9.62 -9.04
C ASN A 440 -20.91 11.04 -9.66
N ASN A 441 -19.88 11.50 -10.39
CA ASN A 441 -19.78 12.88 -10.86
C ASN A 441 -20.89 13.40 -11.81
N TYR A 442 -21.87 12.57 -12.16
CA TYR A 442 -22.96 12.97 -13.05
C TYR A 442 -24.20 13.51 -12.30
N ARG A 443 -24.37 13.19 -11.01
CA ARG A 443 -25.57 13.56 -10.22
C ARG A 443 -25.38 14.77 -9.29
N ALA A 444 -24.16 15.04 -8.85
CA ALA A 444 -23.89 16.07 -7.83
C ALA A 444 -24.23 17.51 -8.26
N LYS A 445 -24.20 17.83 -9.57
CA LYS A 445 -24.48 19.19 -10.05
C LYS A 445 -25.97 19.61 -9.98
N LYS A 446 -26.90 18.68 -9.82
CA LYS A 446 -28.35 19.00 -9.75
C LYS A 446 -28.96 18.87 -8.35
N ALA A 447 -28.29 18.20 -7.41
CA ALA A 447 -28.81 17.92 -6.08
C ALA A 447 -28.50 19.02 -5.02
N ASP A 448 -27.56 19.92 -5.31
CA ASP A 448 -27.06 20.91 -4.32
C ASP A 448 -28.02 22.09 -4.05
N ALA A 449 -29.15 22.17 -4.73
CA ALA A 449 -30.06 23.32 -4.63
C ALA A 449 -31.29 23.10 -3.73
N LEU A 450 -31.58 21.87 -3.31
CA LEU A 450 -32.78 21.55 -2.56
C LEU A 450 -32.41 21.03 -1.16
N GLN A 451 -32.69 21.84 -0.15
CA GLN A 451 -32.64 21.45 1.25
C GLN A 451 -34.04 20.97 1.68
N TYR A 452 -34.19 19.67 1.94
CA TYR A 452 -35.44 19.10 2.42
C TYR A 452 -35.65 19.38 3.91
N ALA A 453 -36.89 19.27 4.36
CA ALA A 453 -37.21 19.34 5.79
C ALA A 453 -36.46 18.26 6.58
N LYS A 454 -36.10 18.55 7.82
CA LYS A 454 -35.41 17.59 8.70
C LYS A 454 -36.31 16.39 8.94
N ALA A 455 -35.78 15.19 8.72
CA ALA A 455 -36.47 13.94 9.04
C ALA A 455 -36.38 13.68 10.55
N ASP A 456 -37.48 13.19 11.12
CA ASP A 456 -37.57 12.76 12.51
C ASP A 456 -37.25 11.27 12.61
N ILE A 457 -35.94 10.96 12.71
CA ILE A 457 -35.41 9.58 12.81
C ILE A 457 -34.79 9.40 14.19
N ILE A 458 -35.28 8.45 14.96
CA ILE A 458 -34.74 8.09 16.27
C ILE A 458 -33.49 7.19 16.03
N ILE A 459 -32.37 7.59 16.61
CA ILE A 459 -31.13 6.83 16.64
C ILE A 459 -31.02 6.20 18.02
N GLY A 460 -30.86 4.86 18.09
CA GLY A 460 -30.73 4.09 19.32
C GLY A 460 -29.36 4.28 20.03
#